data_94db5db26fd4cd19601ec41e89c60418
#
_entry.id   94db5db26fd4cd19601ec41e89c60418
#
_cell.length_a   1.000
_cell.length_b   1.000
_cell.length_c   1.000
_cell.angle_alpha   90.00
_cell.angle_beta   90.00
_cell.angle_gamma   90.00
#
_symmetry.space_group_name_H-M   'P 1'
#
loop_
_entity.id
_entity.type
_entity.pdbx_description
1 polymer ?
#
loop_
_entity_poly.entity_id
_entity_poly.type
_entity_poly.pdbx_seq_one_letter_code
_entity_poly.pdbx_strand_id
1 'polypeptide(L)'
;MTRIKIKEKRWDKSFEEEIYKEWLKNGIYRFNEKTKKPVFSIDTPPPYVNTPIHIGHATTYSLMDMFARFKRMMGYEVLFPLGLDRNGLPIEMAAEKKFNVRLSEVGRERFLEMCKKILEQTSSKSIEYFLKLGISFNSWERGSKIGDMYYTDSEEYRKLTQETFIDLWNMGLIHEDERINNYCPGCQTTIADAEVEYAELPTTFNYVKFKVKETGEDLIIGTTRPELIATCAMVIFNPNDKKYKHLEGKTAITPIFNKEVPIKSHPMAKMEKGTGLVMMCSMGDLSDIRFFREMNLKPVIAINRDGTMNENAGFLKGLKVREAREKMIEELRKRGLLVKQTKIVHRTPICERSKHEIEFIAMPEFYLEQVKFKNKLREIAKKINFYSNKSRQILLDWIDSINIDWPISRRRYYGTEIPLWYCKKCKKIIVPPKGRYYRPWKEDPPIKAVSYTHLTLPTKA
;
A
#
# COMPACT_ATOMS: atom_id res chain seq x y z
N MET A 1 10.23 15.62 -54.88
CA MET A 1 9.51 15.87 -53.61
C MET A 1 8.24 16.61 -53.91
N THR A 2 7.09 15.91 -53.86
CA THR A 2 5.77 16.54 -54.09
C THR A 2 5.45 17.36 -52.83
N ARG A 3 5.40 18.69 -52.99
CA ARG A 3 4.94 19.58 -51.91
C ARG A 3 3.49 19.22 -51.56
N ILE A 4 3.25 18.65 -50.38
CA ILE A 4 1.91 18.48 -49.84
C ILE A 4 1.36 19.88 -49.57
N LYS A 5 0.40 20.32 -50.36
CA LYS A 5 -0.31 21.58 -50.13
C LYS A 5 -1.44 21.31 -49.13
N ILE A 6 -1.26 21.74 -47.87
CA ILE A 6 -2.36 21.80 -46.92
C ILE A 6 -3.37 22.82 -47.44
N LYS A 7 -4.58 22.37 -47.77
CA LYS A 7 -5.63 23.23 -48.34
C LYS A 7 -6.26 24.12 -47.28
N GLU A 8 -6.39 23.60 -46.06
CA GLU A 8 -7.00 24.25 -44.91
C GLU A 8 -5.96 25.17 -44.24
N LYS A 9 -6.30 26.47 -44.19
CA LYS A 9 -5.43 27.49 -43.58
C LYS A 9 -5.70 27.72 -42.08
N ARG A 10 -6.79 27.13 -41.54
CA ARG A 10 -7.22 27.27 -40.14
C ARG A 10 -7.67 25.91 -39.62
N TRP A 11 -7.38 25.65 -38.41
CA TRP A 11 -7.90 24.48 -37.67
C TRP A 11 -9.42 24.62 -37.52
N ASP A 12 -10.12 23.53 -37.77
CA ASP A 12 -11.55 23.37 -37.49
C ASP A 12 -11.78 22.04 -36.79
N LYS A 13 -12.56 22.06 -35.72
CA LYS A 13 -12.84 20.87 -34.91
C LYS A 13 -13.54 19.75 -35.68
N SER A 14 -14.32 20.08 -36.70
CA SER A 14 -15.00 19.08 -37.55
C SER A 14 -14.03 18.13 -38.25
N PHE A 15 -12.78 18.57 -38.52
CA PHE A 15 -11.78 17.72 -39.17
C PHE A 15 -11.24 16.63 -38.27
N GLU A 16 -11.32 16.77 -36.92
CA GLU A 16 -10.75 15.82 -36.00
C GLU A 16 -11.39 14.44 -36.13
N GLU A 17 -12.72 14.38 -36.24
CA GLU A 17 -13.43 13.11 -36.36
C GLU A 17 -13.14 12.38 -37.69
N GLU A 18 -13.03 13.11 -38.78
CA GLU A 18 -12.70 12.55 -40.11
C GLU A 18 -11.29 12.00 -40.13
N ILE A 19 -10.32 12.80 -39.69
CA ILE A 19 -8.90 12.41 -39.62
C ILE A 19 -8.76 11.19 -38.73
N TYR A 20 -9.48 11.17 -37.61
CA TYR A 20 -9.40 10.08 -36.68
C TYR A 20 -9.95 8.77 -37.25
N LYS A 21 -11.11 8.82 -37.92
CA LYS A 21 -11.67 7.67 -38.65
C LYS A 21 -10.71 7.15 -39.72
N GLU A 22 -10.04 8.05 -40.42
CA GLU A 22 -9.01 7.69 -41.42
C GLU A 22 -7.81 7.00 -40.76
N TRP A 23 -7.31 7.52 -39.65
CA TRP A 23 -6.20 6.91 -38.91
C TRP A 23 -6.54 5.49 -38.42
N LEU A 24 -7.73 5.29 -37.88
CA LEU A 24 -8.21 3.97 -37.45
C LEU A 24 -8.34 3.02 -38.65
N LYS A 25 -8.99 3.45 -39.72
CA LYS A 25 -9.20 2.63 -40.94
C LYS A 25 -7.88 2.18 -41.56
N ASN A 26 -6.91 3.07 -41.63
CA ASN A 26 -5.60 2.80 -42.23
C ASN A 26 -4.60 2.19 -41.27
N GLY A 27 -4.91 2.10 -39.98
CA GLY A 27 -4.03 1.52 -38.95
C GLY A 27 -2.66 2.19 -38.86
N ILE A 28 -2.61 3.53 -39.09
CA ILE A 28 -1.34 4.26 -39.26
C ILE A 28 -0.39 4.20 -38.06
N TYR A 29 -0.91 3.91 -36.88
CA TYR A 29 -0.14 3.77 -35.64
C TYR A 29 0.04 2.31 -35.20
N ARG A 30 -0.52 1.35 -35.92
CA ARG A 30 -0.35 -0.08 -35.59
C ARG A 30 1.11 -0.45 -35.57
N PHE A 31 1.52 -1.20 -34.53
CA PHE A 31 2.89 -1.69 -34.41
C PHE A 31 3.13 -2.85 -35.39
N ASN A 32 4.21 -2.75 -36.11
CA ASN A 32 4.64 -3.80 -37.05
C ASN A 32 5.72 -4.69 -36.39
N GLU A 33 5.34 -5.85 -35.90
CA GLU A 33 6.25 -6.82 -35.26
C GLU A 33 7.36 -7.32 -36.20
N LYS A 34 7.14 -7.24 -37.52
CA LYS A 34 8.12 -7.67 -38.54
C LYS A 34 8.97 -6.49 -39.07
N THR A 35 8.95 -5.36 -38.43
CA THR A 35 9.69 -4.18 -38.87
C THR A 35 11.19 -4.43 -38.90
N LYS A 36 11.88 -3.80 -39.86
CA LYS A 36 13.34 -3.70 -39.89
C LYS A 36 13.85 -2.33 -39.39
N LYS A 37 12.94 -1.45 -39.02
CA LYS A 37 13.27 -0.16 -38.45
C LYS A 37 13.77 -0.33 -37.00
N PRO A 38 14.57 0.59 -36.48
CA PRO A 38 14.85 0.62 -35.04
C PRO A 38 13.55 0.83 -34.26
N VAL A 39 13.39 0.07 -33.18
CA VAL A 39 12.19 0.13 -32.33
C VAL A 39 12.42 1.13 -31.19
N PHE A 40 11.43 1.96 -30.93
CA PHE A 40 11.36 2.80 -29.74
C PHE A 40 10.10 2.45 -28.94
N SER A 41 10.28 1.97 -27.71
CA SER A 41 9.18 1.62 -26.82
C SER A 41 8.96 2.71 -25.80
N ILE A 42 7.69 3.07 -25.57
CA ILE A 42 7.26 3.93 -24.47
C ILE A 42 6.64 3.02 -23.43
N ASP A 43 7.34 2.88 -22.29
CA ASP A 43 6.85 2.19 -21.12
C ASP A 43 6.23 3.21 -20.16
N THR A 44 4.95 3.03 -19.87
CA THR A 44 4.21 3.91 -18.97
C THR A 44 3.25 3.08 -18.13
N PRO A 45 3.12 3.37 -16.82
CA PRO A 45 2.11 2.72 -16.00
C PRO A 45 0.72 2.97 -16.59
N PRO A 46 -0.12 1.93 -16.74
CA PRO A 46 -1.49 2.13 -17.18
C PRO A 46 -2.27 2.97 -16.17
N PRO A 47 -3.11 3.92 -16.59
CA PRO A 47 -3.88 4.73 -15.67
C PRO A 47 -4.92 3.90 -14.94
N TYR A 48 -5.12 4.19 -13.66
CA TYR A 48 -6.27 3.68 -12.90
C TYR A 48 -7.57 4.23 -13.49
N VAL A 49 -8.54 3.34 -13.65
CA VAL A 49 -9.87 3.71 -14.19
C VAL A 49 -11.00 3.59 -13.16
N ASN A 50 -10.69 3.79 -11.88
CA ASN A 50 -11.69 3.96 -10.82
C ASN A 50 -12.56 5.20 -11.01
N THR A 51 -12.05 6.21 -11.73
CA THR A 51 -12.74 7.38 -12.26
C THR A 51 -12.29 7.60 -13.70
N PRO A 52 -13.04 8.36 -14.53
CA PRO A 52 -12.55 8.80 -15.83
C PRO A 52 -11.25 9.59 -15.71
N ILE A 53 -10.43 9.57 -16.76
CA ILE A 53 -9.17 10.35 -16.76
C ILE A 53 -9.45 11.85 -16.54
N HIS A 54 -8.51 12.50 -15.87
CA HIS A 54 -8.54 13.94 -15.57
C HIS A 54 -7.36 14.65 -16.25
N ILE A 55 -7.28 15.98 -16.10
CA ILE A 55 -6.27 16.82 -16.75
C ILE A 55 -4.81 16.34 -16.49
N GLY A 56 -4.52 15.80 -15.32
CA GLY A 56 -3.20 15.23 -15.02
C GLY A 56 -2.86 14.05 -15.93
N HIS A 57 -3.78 13.12 -16.15
CA HIS A 57 -3.61 12.04 -17.12
C HIS A 57 -3.47 12.60 -18.55
N ALA A 58 -4.34 13.53 -18.94
CA ALA A 58 -4.30 14.15 -20.26
C ALA A 58 -2.92 14.76 -20.54
N THR A 59 -2.39 15.55 -19.61
CA THR A 59 -1.06 16.17 -19.73
C THR A 59 0.04 15.13 -19.87
N THR A 60 0.05 14.12 -19.00
CA THR A 60 1.08 13.06 -18.97
C THR A 60 1.12 12.31 -20.29
N TYR A 61 -0.04 11.84 -20.78
CA TYR A 61 -0.10 11.04 -22.00
C TYR A 61 0.12 11.87 -23.26
N SER A 62 -0.29 13.15 -23.27
CA SER A 62 0.04 14.06 -24.38
C SER A 62 1.54 14.32 -24.49
N LEU A 63 2.25 14.45 -23.36
CA LEU A 63 3.71 14.57 -23.37
C LEU A 63 4.39 13.30 -23.88
N MET A 64 3.90 12.12 -23.50
CA MET A 64 4.40 10.85 -24.04
C MET A 64 4.13 10.72 -25.53
N ASP A 65 2.96 11.13 -25.98
CA ASP A 65 2.58 11.11 -27.40
C ASP A 65 3.47 12.03 -28.26
N MET A 66 3.92 13.14 -27.71
CA MET A 66 4.90 14.00 -28.37
C MET A 66 6.19 13.22 -28.70
N PHE A 67 6.70 12.44 -27.75
CA PHE A 67 7.87 11.58 -27.99
C PHE A 67 7.55 10.48 -29.00
N ALA A 68 6.38 9.85 -28.94
CA ALA A 68 5.96 8.83 -29.88
C ALA A 68 5.95 9.37 -31.33
N ARG A 69 5.31 10.52 -31.53
CA ARG A 69 5.24 11.17 -32.85
C ARG A 69 6.62 11.62 -33.35
N PHE A 70 7.43 12.25 -32.50
CA PHE A 70 8.78 12.66 -32.85
C PHE A 70 9.63 11.45 -33.30
N LYS A 71 9.58 10.32 -32.54
CA LYS A 71 10.34 9.12 -32.91
C LYS A 71 9.84 8.50 -34.22
N ARG A 72 8.54 8.50 -34.49
CA ARG A 72 8.02 8.07 -35.81
C ARG A 72 8.52 8.97 -36.96
N MET A 73 8.57 10.29 -36.76
CA MET A 73 9.15 11.23 -37.73
C MET A 73 10.64 10.97 -37.97
N MET A 74 11.37 10.48 -36.96
CA MET A 74 12.76 10.06 -37.03
C MET A 74 12.95 8.69 -37.70
N GLY A 75 11.88 8.03 -38.14
CA GLY A 75 11.94 6.76 -38.85
C GLY A 75 11.91 5.50 -37.93
N TYR A 76 11.65 5.67 -36.63
CA TYR A 76 11.48 4.53 -35.74
C TYR A 76 10.10 3.86 -35.88
N GLU A 77 10.07 2.57 -35.66
CA GLU A 77 8.82 1.88 -35.31
C GLU A 77 8.56 2.11 -33.81
N VAL A 78 7.37 2.60 -33.46
CA VAL A 78 7.09 2.99 -32.07
C VAL A 78 6.06 2.05 -31.44
N LEU A 79 6.46 1.42 -30.33
CA LEU A 79 5.56 0.64 -29.49
C LEU A 79 5.03 1.54 -28.37
N PHE A 80 3.75 1.89 -28.45
CA PHE A 80 3.03 2.71 -27.46
C PHE A 80 1.60 2.19 -27.30
N PRO A 81 1.40 1.07 -26.57
CA PRO A 81 0.09 0.48 -26.35
C PRO A 81 -0.71 1.27 -25.31
N LEU A 82 -2.04 1.25 -25.42
CA LEU A 82 -2.93 1.71 -24.36
C LEU A 82 -3.15 0.58 -23.35
N GLY A 83 -2.73 0.75 -22.12
CA GLY A 83 -3.12 -0.08 -20.98
C GLY A 83 -4.14 0.63 -20.11
N LEU A 84 -5.02 -0.11 -19.44
CA LEU A 84 -5.89 0.41 -18.37
C LEU A 84 -5.70 -0.42 -17.12
N ASP A 85 -5.35 0.25 -16.00
CA ASP A 85 -5.26 -0.43 -14.71
C ASP A 85 -6.64 -0.57 -14.09
N ARG A 86 -7.08 -1.81 -14.07
CA ARG A 86 -8.41 -2.21 -13.63
C ARG A 86 -8.38 -3.10 -12.39
N ASN A 87 -7.26 -3.15 -11.68
CA ASN A 87 -7.09 -3.96 -10.48
C ASN A 87 -6.95 -3.10 -9.21
N GLY A 88 -7.13 -3.77 -8.08
CA GLY A 88 -6.70 -3.31 -6.77
C GLY A 88 -7.69 -2.44 -6.01
N LEU A 89 -7.21 -1.95 -4.90
CA LEU A 89 -7.96 -1.23 -3.87
C LEU A 89 -8.75 0.00 -4.38
N PRO A 90 -8.25 0.82 -5.32
CA PRO A 90 -9.01 1.98 -5.81
C PRO A 90 -10.36 1.62 -6.42
N ILE A 91 -10.44 0.49 -7.13
CA ILE A 91 -11.67 0.02 -7.77
C ILE A 91 -12.68 -0.45 -6.71
N GLU A 92 -12.21 -1.20 -5.72
CA GLU A 92 -13.05 -1.67 -4.62
C GLU A 92 -13.62 -0.52 -3.80
N MET A 93 -12.79 0.49 -3.47
CA MET A 93 -13.25 1.68 -2.77
C MET A 93 -14.28 2.48 -3.60
N ALA A 94 -14.09 2.58 -4.91
CA ALA A 94 -15.07 3.19 -5.80
C ALA A 94 -16.40 2.40 -5.81
N ALA A 95 -16.34 1.05 -5.75
CA ALA A 95 -17.52 0.20 -5.65
C ALA A 95 -18.22 0.36 -4.31
N GLU A 96 -17.49 0.29 -3.18
CA GLU A 96 -18.06 0.51 -1.85
C GLU A 96 -18.78 1.87 -1.75
N LYS A 97 -18.14 2.92 -2.26
CA LYS A 97 -18.72 4.27 -2.27
C LYS A 97 -19.97 4.37 -3.17
N LYS A 98 -19.90 3.86 -4.41
CA LYS A 98 -20.97 3.99 -5.39
C LYS A 98 -22.23 3.21 -5.01
N PHE A 99 -22.04 2.02 -4.45
CA PHE A 99 -23.15 1.13 -4.07
C PHE A 99 -23.53 1.25 -2.60
N ASN A 100 -22.83 2.08 -1.83
CA ASN A 100 -23.02 2.29 -0.38
C ASN A 100 -23.03 0.96 0.39
N VAL A 101 -22.00 0.14 0.16
CA VAL A 101 -21.81 -1.17 0.79
C VAL A 101 -20.40 -1.30 1.34
N ARG A 102 -20.21 -2.20 2.29
CA ARG A 102 -18.88 -2.63 2.74
C ARG A 102 -18.56 -3.99 2.14
N LEU A 103 -17.29 -4.22 1.83
CA LEU A 103 -16.79 -5.52 1.34
C LEU A 103 -17.22 -6.69 2.25
N SER A 104 -17.18 -6.48 3.58
CA SER A 104 -17.56 -7.48 4.57
C SER A 104 -19.06 -7.82 4.60
N GLU A 105 -19.91 -6.97 4.04
CA GLU A 105 -21.38 -7.10 4.06
C GLU A 105 -21.91 -7.79 2.82
N VAL A 106 -21.08 -7.88 1.77
CA VAL A 106 -21.49 -8.40 0.47
C VAL A 106 -20.65 -9.63 0.13
N GLY A 107 -21.28 -10.69 -0.37
CA GLY A 107 -20.58 -11.88 -0.82
C GLY A 107 -19.57 -11.57 -1.95
N ARG A 108 -18.44 -12.30 -1.99
CA ARG A 108 -17.31 -12.05 -2.91
C ARG A 108 -17.75 -11.93 -4.37
N GLU A 109 -18.54 -12.84 -4.88
CA GLU A 109 -18.96 -12.84 -6.30
C GLU A 109 -19.74 -11.56 -6.65
N ARG A 110 -20.73 -11.23 -5.83
CA ARG A 110 -21.54 -10.01 -6.03
C ARG A 110 -20.70 -8.74 -5.97
N PHE A 111 -19.72 -8.70 -5.07
CA PHE A 111 -18.82 -7.55 -4.98
C PHE A 111 -17.92 -7.41 -6.21
N LEU A 112 -17.41 -8.54 -6.73
CA LEU A 112 -16.62 -8.55 -7.98
C LEU A 112 -17.46 -8.06 -9.18
N GLU A 113 -18.74 -8.39 -9.25
CA GLU A 113 -19.67 -7.88 -10.29
C GLU A 113 -19.86 -6.37 -10.17
N MET A 114 -20.01 -5.85 -8.95
CA MET A 114 -20.10 -4.41 -8.71
C MET A 114 -18.85 -3.67 -9.19
N CYS A 115 -17.67 -4.20 -8.91
CA CYS A 115 -16.40 -3.67 -9.41
C CYS A 115 -16.36 -3.65 -10.94
N LYS A 116 -16.69 -4.75 -11.60
CA LYS A 116 -16.75 -4.85 -13.07
C LYS A 116 -17.69 -3.82 -13.67
N LYS A 117 -18.88 -3.62 -13.09
CA LYS A 117 -19.86 -2.64 -13.58
C LYS A 117 -19.32 -1.21 -13.59
N ILE A 118 -18.53 -0.83 -12.56
CA ILE A 118 -17.87 0.48 -12.55
C ILE A 118 -16.80 0.54 -13.63
N LEU A 119 -15.96 -0.48 -13.70
CA LEU A 119 -14.85 -0.54 -14.64
C LEU A 119 -15.27 -0.42 -16.09
N GLU A 120 -16.37 -1.06 -16.49
CA GLU A 120 -16.89 -0.94 -17.87
C GLU A 120 -17.27 0.51 -18.19
N GLN A 121 -17.97 1.19 -17.27
CA GLN A 121 -18.40 2.58 -17.46
C GLN A 121 -17.21 3.55 -17.51
N THR A 122 -16.28 3.42 -16.57
CA THR A 122 -15.13 4.34 -16.43
C THR A 122 -14.09 4.11 -17.51
N SER A 123 -13.85 2.85 -17.90
CA SER A 123 -12.93 2.49 -18.99
C SER A 123 -13.40 3.09 -20.32
N SER A 124 -14.70 2.93 -20.66
CA SER A 124 -15.27 3.47 -21.90
C SER A 124 -15.09 4.99 -21.97
N LYS A 125 -15.37 5.71 -20.88
CA LYS A 125 -15.16 7.16 -20.81
C LYS A 125 -13.70 7.56 -20.92
N SER A 126 -12.81 6.82 -20.29
CA SER A 126 -11.37 7.09 -20.37
C SER A 126 -10.84 6.91 -21.78
N ILE A 127 -11.25 5.85 -22.47
CA ILE A 127 -10.91 5.61 -23.88
C ILE A 127 -11.43 6.76 -24.75
N GLU A 128 -12.70 7.16 -24.58
CA GLU A 128 -13.30 8.29 -25.32
C GLU A 128 -12.48 9.57 -25.14
N TYR A 129 -12.03 9.87 -23.92
CA TYR A 129 -11.24 11.08 -23.66
C TYR A 129 -9.84 11.01 -24.28
N PHE A 130 -9.16 9.86 -24.23
CA PHE A 130 -7.90 9.67 -24.94
C PHE A 130 -8.06 9.78 -26.45
N LEU A 131 -9.17 9.28 -27.00
CA LEU A 131 -9.52 9.44 -28.40
C LEU A 131 -9.64 10.92 -28.76
N LYS A 132 -10.38 11.71 -27.97
CA LYS A 132 -10.56 13.16 -28.18
C LYS A 132 -9.26 13.94 -28.06
N LEU A 133 -8.29 13.44 -27.26
CA LEU A 133 -6.95 14.02 -27.19
C LEU A 133 -6.08 13.69 -28.42
N GLY A 134 -6.53 12.77 -29.27
CA GLY A 134 -5.80 12.34 -30.46
C GLY A 134 -4.49 11.62 -30.17
N ILE A 135 -4.37 10.94 -29.03
CA ILE A 135 -3.15 10.20 -28.65
C ILE A 135 -2.89 9.09 -29.67
N SER A 136 -1.65 8.95 -30.10
CA SER A 136 -1.24 8.00 -31.14
C SER A 136 -0.88 6.61 -30.60
N PHE A 137 -1.76 6.04 -29.76
CA PHE A 137 -1.61 4.64 -29.33
C PHE A 137 -1.65 3.67 -30.51
N ASN A 138 -0.97 2.52 -30.38
CA ASN A 138 -0.89 1.54 -31.46
C ASN A 138 -2.24 0.93 -31.82
N SER A 139 -3.11 0.73 -30.85
CA SER A 139 -4.45 0.15 -31.05
C SER A 139 -5.43 0.67 -29.99
N TRP A 140 -6.70 0.72 -30.38
CA TRP A 140 -7.84 1.00 -29.52
C TRP A 140 -8.70 -0.25 -29.29
N GLU A 141 -8.29 -1.36 -29.89
CA GLU A 141 -8.94 -2.66 -29.80
C GLU A 141 -8.16 -3.54 -28.81
N ARG A 142 -8.92 -4.21 -27.92
CA ARG A 142 -8.34 -5.22 -27.04
C ARG A 142 -7.85 -6.40 -27.86
N GLY A 143 -6.68 -6.90 -27.51
CA GLY A 143 -6.12 -8.07 -28.16
C GLY A 143 -4.95 -8.66 -27.40
N SER A 144 -4.32 -9.64 -28.04
CA SER A 144 -3.13 -10.34 -27.51
C SER A 144 -1.86 -10.08 -28.32
N LYS A 145 -1.96 -9.27 -29.40
CA LYS A 145 -0.79 -8.92 -30.22
C LYS A 145 -0.03 -7.77 -29.57
N ILE A 146 1.24 -7.68 -29.90
CA ILE A 146 2.08 -6.57 -29.45
C ILE A 146 1.51 -5.24 -29.96
N GLY A 147 1.28 -4.31 -29.08
CA GLY A 147 0.67 -3.02 -29.39
C GLY A 147 -0.87 -2.96 -29.26
N ASP A 148 -1.54 -4.09 -29.10
CA ASP A 148 -2.97 -4.07 -28.81
C ASP A 148 -3.26 -3.44 -27.43
N MET A 149 -4.46 -2.88 -27.29
CA MET A 149 -4.91 -2.38 -25.99
C MET A 149 -5.08 -3.54 -25.00
N TYR A 150 -4.68 -3.35 -23.75
CA TYR A 150 -4.77 -4.37 -22.70
C TYR A 150 -5.42 -3.86 -21.42
N TYR A 151 -5.99 -4.77 -20.67
CA TYR A 151 -6.56 -4.54 -19.33
C TYR A 151 -5.82 -5.38 -18.30
N THR A 152 -5.42 -4.76 -17.17
CA THR A 152 -4.66 -5.47 -16.12
C THR A 152 -5.51 -6.54 -15.41
N ASP A 153 -6.85 -6.50 -15.53
CA ASP A 153 -7.78 -7.51 -14.99
C ASP A 153 -8.16 -8.60 -16.01
N SER A 154 -7.57 -8.60 -17.22
CA SER A 154 -7.78 -9.69 -18.17
C SER A 154 -7.15 -10.99 -17.69
N GLU A 155 -7.67 -12.13 -18.16
CA GLU A 155 -7.12 -13.45 -17.79
C GLU A 155 -5.67 -13.61 -18.25
N GLU A 156 -5.33 -13.09 -19.42
CA GLU A 156 -3.99 -13.13 -19.98
C GLU A 156 -3.00 -12.35 -19.12
N TYR A 157 -3.38 -11.13 -18.71
CA TYR A 157 -2.52 -10.29 -17.89
C TYR A 157 -2.37 -10.85 -16.46
N ARG A 158 -3.48 -11.34 -15.86
CA ARG A 158 -3.44 -12.00 -14.56
C ARG A 158 -2.62 -13.28 -14.58
N LYS A 159 -2.69 -14.07 -15.67
CA LYS A 159 -1.83 -15.22 -15.89
C LYS A 159 -0.35 -14.82 -15.86
N LEU A 160 0.03 -13.78 -16.61
CA LEU A 160 1.41 -13.28 -16.65
C LEU A 160 1.89 -12.83 -15.28
N THR A 161 1.04 -12.11 -14.53
CA THR A 161 1.34 -11.68 -13.16
C THR A 161 1.56 -12.87 -12.23
N GLN A 162 0.73 -13.91 -12.34
CA GLN A 162 0.91 -15.15 -11.55
C GLN A 162 2.15 -15.93 -11.95
N GLU A 163 2.47 -15.99 -13.23
CA GLU A 163 3.70 -16.62 -13.72
C GLU A 163 4.94 -15.90 -13.16
N THR A 164 4.91 -14.58 -13.13
CA THR A 164 5.98 -13.76 -12.52
C THR A 164 6.09 -14.05 -11.02
N PHE A 165 4.97 -14.16 -10.31
CA PHE A 165 4.96 -14.54 -8.90
C PHE A 165 5.59 -15.92 -8.69
N ILE A 166 5.21 -16.90 -9.49
CA ILE A 166 5.74 -18.28 -9.41
C ILE A 166 7.25 -18.29 -9.66
N ASP A 167 7.74 -17.55 -10.64
CA ASP A 167 9.18 -17.44 -10.91
C ASP A 167 9.93 -16.84 -9.72
N LEU A 168 9.44 -15.74 -9.19
CA LEU A 168 10.06 -15.07 -8.02
C LEU A 168 10.01 -15.96 -6.78
N TRP A 169 8.93 -16.70 -6.58
CA TRP A 169 8.83 -17.70 -5.51
C TRP A 169 9.88 -18.80 -5.66
N ASN A 170 10.00 -19.40 -6.84
CA ASN A 170 10.97 -20.44 -7.12
C ASN A 170 12.43 -19.95 -7.02
N MET A 171 12.67 -18.67 -7.24
CA MET A 171 13.96 -18.01 -7.01
C MET A 171 14.23 -17.70 -5.52
N GLY A 172 13.28 -17.98 -4.62
CA GLY A 172 13.39 -17.65 -3.20
C GLY A 172 13.32 -16.14 -2.90
N LEU A 173 12.75 -15.34 -3.82
CA LEU A 173 12.63 -13.89 -3.66
C LEU A 173 11.30 -13.47 -3.02
N ILE A 174 10.34 -14.39 -2.97
CA ILE A 174 9.07 -14.19 -2.26
C ILE A 174 8.98 -15.21 -1.12
N HIS A 175 8.60 -14.74 0.05
CA HIS A 175 8.39 -15.58 1.22
C HIS A 175 7.20 -15.06 2.04
N GLU A 176 6.54 -15.96 2.76
CA GLU A 176 5.54 -15.60 3.78
C GLU A 176 6.25 -15.33 5.10
N ASP A 177 5.91 -14.24 5.75
CA ASP A 177 6.44 -13.91 7.07
C ASP A 177 5.40 -13.13 7.89
N GLU A 178 5.41 -13.32 9.20
CA GLU A 178 4.57 -12.57 10.12
C GLU A 178 5.36 -11.37 10.65
N ARG A 179 5.11 -10.22 10.06
CA ARG A 179 5.75 -8.96 10.44
C ARG A 179 4.71 -7.92 10.85
N ILE A 180 5.18 -6.94 11.61
CA ILE A 180 4.41 -5.74 11.88
C ILE A 180 4.39 -4.89 10.61
N ASN A 181 3.18 -4.62 10.12
CA ASN A 181 2.95 -3.85 8.90
C ASN A 181 2.14 -2.59 9.19
N ASN A 182 2.30 -1.59 8.31
CA ASN A 182 1.32 -0.51 8.21
C ASN A 182 -0.02 -1.12 7.82
N TYR A 183 -1.04 -0.82 8.58
CA TYR A 183 -2.38 -1.34 8.38
C TYR A 183 -3.40 -0.21 8.35
N CYS A 184 -4.27 -0.21 7.37
CA CYS A 184 -5.37 0.74 7.30
C CYS A 184 -6.68 0.09 7.77
N PRO A 185 -7.24 0.49 8.93
CA PRO A 185 -8.52 -0.03 9.40
C PRO A 185 -9.70 0.31 8.48
N GLY A 186 -9.62 1.45 7.77
CA GLY A 186 -10.65 1.87 6.81
C GLY A 186 -10.67 1.01 5.55
N CYS A 187 -9.49 0.65 5.03
CA CYS A 187 -9.33 -0.24 3.89
C CYS A 187 -9.35 -1.73 4.28
N GLN A 188 -9.16 -2.05 5.55
CA GLN A 188 -9.06 -3.40 6.12
C GLN A 188 -7.96 -4.25 5.46
N THR A 189 -6.82 -3.63 5.16
CA THR A 189 -5.67 -4.30 4.55
C THR A 189 -4.36 -3.66 4.98
N THR A 190 -3.26 -4.39 4.83
CA THR A 190 -1.91 -3.85 4.89
C THR A 190 -1.67 -2.89 3.74
N ILE A 191 -0.84 -1.90 3.97
CA ILE A 191 -0.43 -0.91 2.97
C ILE A 191 1.09 -0.79 2.96
N ALA A 192 1.65 -0.48 1.80
CA ALA A 192 3.08 -0.26 1.64
C ALA A 192 3.48 1.13 2.17
N ASP A 193 4.76 1.32 2.48
CA ASP A 193 5.29 2.63 2.92
C ASP A 193 4.99 3.75 1.91
N ALA A 194 5.00 3.43 0.62
CA ALA A 194 4.67 4.37 -0.45
C ALA A 194 3.19 4.82 -0.46
N GLU A 195 2.30 4.11 0.25
CA GLU A 195 0.87 4.41 0.38
C GLU A 195 0.55 5.17 1.68
N VAL A 196 1.59 5.55 2.44
CA VAL A 196 1.49 6.31 3.68
C VAL A 196 1.72 7.79 3.40
N GLU A 197 0.74 8.61 3.72
CA GLU A 197 0.87 10.05 3.77
C GLU A 197 0.93 10.54 5.23
N TYR A 198 1.27 11.78 5.42
CA TYR A 198 1.28 12.41 6.74
C TYR A 198 0.36 13.62 6.74
N ALA A 199 -0.57 13.65 7.69
CA ALA A 199 -1.44 14.79 7.92
C ALA A 199 -1.17 15.41 9.29
N GLU A 200 -1.26 16.74 9.37
CA GLU A 200 -1.24 17.45 10.62
C GLU A 200 -2.64 17.43 11.23
N LEU A 201 -2.85 16.55 12.20
CA LEU A 201 -4.14 16.37 12.86
C LEU A 201 -4.13 16.91 14.28
N PRO A 202 -5.23 17.58 14.71
CA PRO A 202 -5.38 18.00 16.09
C PRO A 202 -5.53 16.79 17.00
N THR A 203 -4.75 16.76 18.09
CA THR A 203 -4.80 15.71 19.11
C THR A 203 -4.51 16.31 20.48
N THR A 204 -4.53 15.48 21.50
CA THR A 204 -4.17 15.87 22.85
C THR A 204 -2.93 15.14 23.33
N PHE A 205 -2.04 15.87 23.96
CA PHE A 205 -0.91 15.31 24.70
C PHE A 205 -1.33 15.20 26.17
N ASN A 206 -1.37 13.98 26.67
CA ASN A 206 -1.94 13.63 27.98
C ASN A 206 -0.81 13.29 28.94
N TYR A 207 -0.74 13.96 30.06
CA TYR A 207 0.21 13.70 31.14
C TYR A 207 -0.46 12.78 32.15
N VAL A 208 -0.02 11.52 32.17
CA VAL A 208 -0.65 10.42 32.91
C VAL A 208 0.24 9.99 34.08
N LYS A 209 -0.38 9.75 35.21
CA LYS A 209 0.27 9.33 36.45
C LYS A 209 0.46 7.81 36.48
N PHE A 210 1.71 7.37 36.53
CA PHE A 210 2.16 6.01 36.85
C PHE A 210 2.72 6.02 38.27
N LYS A 211 2.98 4.84 38.88
CA LYS A 211 3.63 4.72 40.19
C LYS A 211 4.88 3.86 40.11
N VAL A 212 5.89 4.21 40.90
CA VAL A 212 7.05 3.33 41.15
C VAL A 212 6.64 2.34 42.24
N LYS A 213 6.76 1.05 41.96
CA LYS A 213 6.36 -0.02 42.88
C LYS A 213 7.11 0.03 44.21
N GLU A 214 8.41 0.21 44.16
CA GLU A 214 9.35 0.16 45.27
C GLU A 214 9.24 1.35 46.22
N THR A 215 8.88 2.53 45.68
CA THR A 215 8.87 3.78 46.47
C THR A 215 7.52 4.45 46.60
N GLY A 216 6.54 4.04 45.78
CA GLY A 216 5.26 4.72 45.68
C GLY A 216 5.30 6.08 44.98
N GLU A 217 6.47 6.48 44.45
CA GLU A 217 6.66 7.74 43.74
C GLU A 217 5.78 7.83 42.50
N ASP A 218 5.20 9.01 42.27
CA ASP A 218 4.41 9.30 41.07
C ASP A 218 5.31 9.61 39.88
N LEU A 219 5.16 8.88 38.77
CA LEU A 219 5.81 9.15 37.51
C LEU A 219 4.82 9.77 36.54
N ILE A 220 5.12 10.95 36.02
CA ILE A 220 4.26 11.61 35.03
C ILE A 220 4.78 11.32 33.61
N ILE A 221 4.00 10.61 32.83
CA ILE A 221 4.34 10.22 31.47
C ILE A 221 3.43 10.91 30.46
N GLY A 222 4.02 11.55 29.45
CA GLY A 222 3.29 12.23 28.39
C GLY A 222 3.00 11.28 27.21
N THR A 223 1.75 11.21 26.76
CA THR A 223 1.36 10.38 25.61
C THR A 223 0.23 11.01 24.79
N THR A 224 0.26 10.76 23.48
CA THR A 224 -0.85 11.03 22.56
C THR A 224 -1.79 9.84 22.41
N ARG A 225 -1.35 8.63 22.87
CA ARG A 225 -2.06 7.36 22.71
C ARG A 225 -2.30 6.65 24.04
N PRO A 226 -3.09 7.24 24.96
CA PRO A 226 -3.32 6.63 26.27
C PRO A 226 -4.08 5.29 26.20
N GLU A 227 -4.81 5.01 25.12
CA GLU A 227 -5.47 3.73 24.87
C GLU A 227 -4.50 2.55 24.81
N LEU A 228 -3.21 2.81 24.53
CA LEU A 228 -2.17 1.77 24.45
C LEU A 228 -1.46 1.48 25.78
N ILE A 229 -1.82 2.13 26.89
CA ILE A 229 -1.24 1.85 28.21
C ILE A 229 -1.36 0.36 28.57
N ALA A 230 -2.43 -0.31 28.16
CA ALA A 230 -2.62 -1.76 28.34
C ALA A 230 -1.46 -2.59 27.75
N THR A 231 -0.82 -2.08 26.70
CA THR A 231 0.27 -2.77 25.98
C THR A 231 1.65 -2.28 26.38
N CYS A 232 1.76 -1.40 27.37
CA CYS A 232 3.04 -0.91 27.86
C CYS A 232 3.91 -2.07 28.34
N ALA A 233 5.15 -2.13 27.84
CA ALA A 233 6.12 -3.18 28.21
C ALA A 233 7.30 -2.63 29.03
N MET A 234 7.56 -1.32 28.95
CA MET A 234 8.68 -0.67 29.62
C MET A 234 8.46 0.84 29.72
N VAL A 235 8.98 1.46 30.77
CA VAL A 235 9.16 2.91 30.85
C VAL A 235 10.62 3.21 30.65
N ILE A 236 10.95 4.16 29.79
CA ILE A 236 12.33 4.53 29.52
C ILE A 236 12.62 6.02 29.80
N PHE A 237 13.86 6.33 30.13
CA PHE A 237 14.39 7.69 30.26
C PHE A 237 15.78 7.79 29.61
N ASN A 238 16.22 9.01 29.28
CA ASN A 238 17.52 9.20 28.66
C ASN A 238 18.66 8.93 29.66
N PRO A 239 19.69 8.15 29.30
CA PRO A 239 20.80 7.85 30.20
C PRO A 239 21.57 9.09 30.71
N ASN A 240 21.50 10.21 29.99
CA ASN A 240 22.08 11.49 30.38
C ASN A 240 21.17 12.32 31.30
N ASP A 241 19.92 11.92 31.49
CA ASP A 241 18.97 12.64 32.35
C ASP A 241 19.19 12.28 33.81
N LYS A 242 19.88 13.15 34.53
CA LYS A 242 20.22 12.99 35.95
C LYS A 242 18.97 12.90 36.85
N LYS A 243 17.84 13.47 36.42
CA LYS A 243 16.58 13.52 37.15
C LYS A 243 16.03 12.13 37.45
N TYR A 244 16.22 11.20 36.53
CA TYR A 244 15.60 9.87 36.58
C TYR A 244 16.59 8.72 36.84
N LYS A 245 17.89 9.01 37.06
CA LYS A 245 18.88 7.96 37.33
C LYS A 245 18.53 7.05 38.52
N HIS A 246 17.86 7.59 39.53
CA HIS A 246 17.43 6.85 40.71
C HIS A 246 16.33 5.82 40.42
N LEU A 247 15.75 5.86 39.22
CA LEU A 247 14.67 4.96 38.75
C LEU A 247 15.22 3.73 37.99
N GLU A 248 16.49 3.74 37.63
CA GLU A 248 17.11 2.63 36.89
C GLU A 248 16.95 1.30 37.63
N GLY A 249 16.38 0.31 36.93
CA GLY A 249 16.14 -1.04 37.46
C GLY A 249 14.91 -1.16 38.37
N LYS A 250 14.17 -0.07 38.62
CA LYS A 250 12.89 -0.11 39.36
C LYS A 250 11.73 -0.53 38.45
N THR A 251 10.58 -0.71 39.05
CA THR A 251 9.35 -1.16 38.40
C THR A 251 8.30 -0.06 38.38
N ALA A 252 7.74 0.26 37.21
CA ALA A 252 6.58 1.12 37.09
C ALA A 252 5.29 0.30 37.08
N ILE A 253 4.27 0.81 37.77
CA ILE A 253 2.89 0.26 37.75
C ILE A 253 2.09 1.14 36.78
N THR A 254 1.52 0.51 35.73
CA THR A 254 0.68 1.23 34.75
C THR A 254 -0.66 1.59 35.38
N PRO A 255 -1.19 2.80 35.10
CA PRO A 255 -2.50 3.21 35.62
C PRO A 255 -3.63 2.34 35.04
N ILE A 256 -4.66 2.13 35.83
CA ILE A 256 -5.90 1.36 35.52
C ILE A 256 -5.61 -0.14 35.32
N PHE A 257 -4.62 -0.51 34.52
CA PHE A 257 -4.31 -1.92 34.23
C PHE A 257 -3.43 -2.59 35.27
N ASN A 258 -2.78 -1.83 36.17
CA ASN A 258 -1.92 -2.31 37.27
C ASN A 258 -0.80 -3.26 36.78
N LYS A 259 -0.37 -3.11 35.55
CA LYS A 259 0.70 -3.92 34.98
C LYS A 259 2.07 -3.43 35.48
N GLU A 260 2.88 -4.34 35.95
CA GLU A 260 4.26 -4.06 36.35
C GLU A 260 5.18 -4.10 35.13
N VAL A 261 5.94 -3.03 34.91
CA VAL A 261 6.87 -2.90 33.78
C VAL A 261 8.20 -2.32 34.26
N PRO A 262 9.35 -2.78 33.75
CA PRO A 262 10.65 -2.28 34.16
C PRO A 262 10.86 -0.82 33.74
N ILE A 263 11.66 -0.09 34.55
CA ILE A 263 12.14 1.24 34.20
C ILE A 263 13.63 1.11 33.83
N LYS A 264 14.01 1.59 32.65
CA LYS A 264 15.42 1.52 32.16
C LYS A 264 15.84 2.79 31.46
N SER A 265 17.14 3.06 31.51
CA SER A 265 17.72 4.10 30.65
C SER A 265 17.84 3.62 29.21
N HIS A 266 17.47 4.49 28.25
CA HIS A 266 17.61 4.19 26.83
C HIS A 266 17.76 5.49 26.01
N PRO A 267 18.69 5.56 25.02
CA PRO A 267 18.97 6.79 24.26
C PRO A 267 17.80 7.26 23.37
N MET A 268 16.82 6.40 23.11
CA MET A 268 15.62 6.75 22.35
C MET A 268 14.73 7.76 23.10
N ALA A 269 14.78 7.82 24.44
CA ALA A 269 14.07 8.81 25.21
C ALA A 269 14.74 10.19 25.04
N LYS A 270 13.96 11.21 24.68
CA LYS A 270 14.44 12.60 24.52
C LYS A 270 14.11 13.39 25.76
N MET A 271 15.12 14.01 26.38
CA MET A 271 14.97 14.75 27.64
C MET A 271 14.00 15.93 27.52
N GLU A 272 13.99 16.59 26.36
CA GLU A 272 13.19 17.77 26.07
C GLU A 272 11.74 17.45 25.67
N LYS A 273 11.39 16.18 25.46
CA LYS A 273 10.04 15.78 25.02
C LYS A 273 9.18 15.36 26.21
N GLY A 274 8.08 16.09 26.43
CA GLY A 274 7.14 15.79 27.51
C GLY A 274 7.77 15.99 28.90
N THR A 275 7.88 14.90 29.66
CA THR A 275 8.55 14.87 30.98
C THR A 275 9.98 14.28 30.93
N GLY A 276 10.41 13.80 29.76
CA GLY A 276 11.62 13.00 29.60
C GLY A 276 11.42 11.49 29.85
N LEU A 277 10.27 11.11 30.40
CA LEU A 277 9.85 9.71 30.53
C LEU A 277 8.97 9.29 29.36
N VAL A 278 9.21 8.09 28.83
CA VAL A 278 8.45 7.54 27.70
C VAL A 278 7.96 6.14 28.05
N MET A 279 6.67 5.89 27.86
CA MET A 279 6.15 4.52 27.90
C MET A 279 6.36 3.88 26.51
N MET A 280 6.94 2.71 26.48
CA MET A 280 7.14 1.91 25.28
C MET A 280 5.99 0.91 25.17
N CYS A 281 5.08 1.15 24.24
CA CYS A 281 3.88 0.35 24.04
C CYS A 281 4.01 -0.52 22.80
N SER A 282 3.39 -1.69 22.81
CA SER A 282 3.36 -2.53 21.62
C SER A 282 2.63 -1.80 20.49
N MET A 283 3.31 -1.62 19.36
CA MET A 283 2.72 -1.12 18.12
C MET A 283 2.11 0.30 18.20
N GLY A 284 2.65 1.17 19.05
CA GLY A 284 2.22 2.56 19.16
C GLY A 284 2.65 3.42 17.97
N ASP A 285 3.92 3.29 17.59
CA ASP A 285 4.53 3.93 16.41
C ASP A 285 5.75 3.13 15.90
N LEU A 286 6.42 3.64 14.88
CA LEU A 286 7.65 3.01 14.33
C LEU A 286 8.81 2.98 15.35
N SER A 287 8.87 3.93 16.28
CA SER A 287 9.90 3.97 17.33
C SER A 287 9.67 2.83 18.30
N ASP A 288 8.44 2.61 18.71
CA ASP A 288 8.05 1.48 19.57
C ASP A 288 8.42 0.13 18.93
N ILE A 289 8.14 -0.04 17.63
CA ILE A 289 8.44 -1.28 16.91
C ILE A 289 9.97 -1.54 16.88
N ARG A 290 10.76 -0.50 16.62
CA ARG A 290 12.23 -0.60 16.65
C ARG A 290 12.74 -0.95 18.03
N PHE A 291 12.21 -0.30 19.05
CA PHE A 291 12.55 -0.56 20.45
C PHE A 291 12.24 -2.00 20.85
N PHE A 292 11.06 -2.50 20.53
CA PHE A 292 10.67 -3.88 20.84
C PHE A 292 11.61 -4.91 20.20
N ARG A 293 12.06 -4.66 18.97
CA ARG A 293 13.05 -5.51 18.29
C ARG A 293 14.43 -5.43 18.95
N GLU A 294 14.91 -4.23 19.24
CA GLU A 294 16.21 -3.99 19.87
C GLU A 294 16.28 -4.66 21.25
N MET A 295 15.23 -4.52 22.03
CA MET A 295 15.14 -5.06 23.39
C MET A 295 14.64 -6.51 23.43
N ASN A 296 14.40 -7.14 22.29
CA ASN A 296 13.85 -8.50 22.15
C ASN A 296 12.57 -8.71 22.97
N LEU A 297 11.66 -7.72 22.98
CA LEU A 297 10.40 -7.76 23.71
C LEU A 297 9.32 -8.42 22.87
N LYS A 298 8.49 -9.26 23.52
CA LYS A 298 7.32 -9.85 22.87
C LYS A 298 6.19 -8.82 22.81
N PRO A 299 5.69 -8.45 21.61
CA PRO A 299 4.60 -7.48 21.52
C PRO A 299 3.27 -8.07 21.98
N VAL A 300 2.45 -7.21 22.59
CA VAL A 300 1.05 -7.51 22.96
C VAL A 300 0.15 -6.78 21.97
N ILE A 301 -0.63 -7.51 21.18
CA ILE A 301 -1.57 -6.93 20.20
C ILE A 301 -2.85 -6.52 20.91
N ALA A 302 -3.24 -5.25 20.84
CA ALA A 302 -4.48 -4.72 21.41
C ALA A 302 -5.50 -4.26 20.38
N ILE A 303 -5.13 -4.16 19.11
CA ILE A 303 -5.96 -3.65 18.01
C ILE A 303 -6.25 -4.79 17.03
N ASN A 304 -7.54 -5.03 16.77
CA ASN A 304 -8.02 -5.96 15.76
C ASN A 304 -7.88 -5.38 14.34
N ARG A 305 -7.99 -6.25 13.32
CA ARG A 305 -7.94 -5.86 11.91
C ARG A 305 -9.05 -4.89 11.48
N ASP A 306 -10.17 -4.89 12.15
CA ASP A 306 -11.28 -3.94 11.90
C ASP A 306 -11.09 -2.58 12.61
N GLY A 307 -9.94 -2.38 13.29
CA GLY A 307 -9.62 -1.18 14.04
C GLY A 307 -10.34 -1.08 15.39
N THR A 308 -10.90 -2.18 15.89
CA THR A 308 -11.44 -2.25 17.25
C THR A 308 -10.40 -2.75 18.24
N MET A 309 -10.54 -2.36 19.51
CA MET A 309 -9.71 -2.89 20.58
C MET A 309 -10.12 -4.34 20.92
N ASN A 310 -9.14 -5.21 21.17
CA ASN A 310 -9.39 -6.60 21.56
C ASN A 310 -9.37 -6.80 23.09
N GLU A 311 -9.38 -8.05 23.54
CA GLU A 311 -9.39 -8.43 24.97
C GLU A 311 -8.16 -7.93 25.74
N ASN A 312 -7.00 -7.76 25.11
CA ASN A 312 -5.78 -7.25 25.77
C ASN A 312 -5.92 -5.77 26.18
N ALA A 313 -6.87 -5.05 25.61
CA ALA A 313 -7.20 -3.67 25.99
C ALA A 313 -8.19 -3.57 27.18
N GLY A 314 -8.60 -4.70 27.76
CA GLY A 314 -9.47 -4.75 28.93
C GLY A 314 -10.83 -4.07 28.69
N PHE A 315 -11.17 -3.07 29.51
CA PHE A 315 -12.45 -2.36 29.45
C PHE A 315 -12.68 -1.56 28.16
N LEU A 316 -11.65 -1.39 27.32
CA LEU A 316 -11.73 -0.72 26.01
C LEU A 316 -12.13 -1.71 24.90
N LYS A 317 -12.24 -3.00 25.17
CA LYS A 317 -12.61 -4.03 24.19
C LYS A 317 -13.85 -3.65 23.38
N GLY A 318 -13.78 -3.84 22.07
CA GLY A 318 -14.87 -3.59 21.13
C GLY A 318 -15.00 -2.14 20.65
N LEU A 319 -14.36 -1.18 21.31
CA LEU A 319 -14.35 0.21 20.88
C LEU A 319 -13.39 0.42 19.70
N LYS A 320 -13.70 1.34 18.79
CA LYS A 320 -12.72 1.82 17.80
C LYS A 320 -11.58 2.55 18.50
N VAL A 321 -10.38 2.54 17.92
CA VAL A 321 -9.18 3.15 18.52
C VAL A 321 -9.42 4.56 19.01
N ARG A 322 -10.11 5.40 18.22
CA ARG A 322 -10.41 6.78 18.62
C ARG A 322 -11.37 6.87 19.81
N GLU A 323 -12.44 6.07 19.80
CA GLU A 323 -13.40 5.97 20.92
C GLU A 323 -12.71 5.43 22.18
N ALA A 324 -11.84 4.44 22.01
CA ALA A 324 -11.04 3.88 23.10
C ALA A 324 -10.11 4.92 23.72
N ARG A 325 -9.50 5.80 22.90
CA ARG A 325 -8.67 6.92 23.35
C ARG A 325 -9.48 7.89 24.20
N GLU A 326 -10.65 8.29 23.71
CA GLU A 326 -11.55 9.21 24.43
C GLU A 326 -12.02 8.59 25.77
N LYS A 327 -12.42 7.31 25.73
CA LYS A 327 -12.86 6.57 26.92
C LYS A 327 -11.74 6.41 27.95
N MET A 328 -10.52 6.14 27.49
CA MET A 328 -9.35 6.04 28.37
C MET A 328 -9.03 7.38 29.05
N ILE A 329 -9.11 8.49 28.30
CA ILE A 329 -8.91 9.85 28.86
C ILE A 329 -9.97 10.16 29.91
N GLU A 330 -11.24 9.82 29.64
CA GLU A 330 -12.34 10.00 30.59
C GLU A 330 -12.07 9.21 31.90
N GLU A 331 -11.67 7.95 31.80
CA GLU A 331 -11.43 7.09 32.96
C GLU A 331 -10.20 7.54 33.77
N LEU A 332 -9.12 7.98 33.09
CA LEU A 332 -7.96 8.59 33.74
C LEU A 332 -8.33 9.86 34.52
N ARG A 333 -9.17 10.71 33.94
CA ARG A 333 -9.66 11.93 34.59
C ARG A 333 -10.52 11.60 35.83
N LYS A 334 -11.45 10.68 35.69
CA LYS A 334 -12.34 10.23 36.78
C LYS A 334 -11.57 9.68 37.98
N ARG A 335 -10.45 9.01 37.74
CA ARG A 335 -9.59 8.46 38.81
C ARG A 335 -8.48 9.40 39.31
N GLY A 336 -8.45 10.65 38.82
CA GLY A 336 -7.41 11.61 39.22
C GLY A 336 -6.00 11.26 38.71
N LEU A 337 -5.92 10.43 37.66
CA LEU A 337 -4.67 9.94 37.06
C LEU A 337 -4.24 10.77 35.86
N LEU A 338 -5.09 11.65 35.32
CA LEU A 338 -4.78 12.64 34.30
C LEU A 338 -4.35 13.95 34.97
N VAL A 339 -3.05 14.25 34.93
CA VAL A 339 -2.47 15.43 35.60
C VAL A 339 -2.68 16.70 34.79
N LYS A 340 -2.45 16.59 33.46
CA LYS A 340 -2.53 17.73 32.52
C LYS A 340 -2.87 17.20 31.13
N GLN A 341 -3.57 18.03 30.37
CA GLN A 341 -3.86 17.78 28.97
C GLN A 341 -3.57 19.05 28.15
N THR A 342 -2.84 18.89 27.05
CA THR A 342 -2.49 19.99 26.15
C THR A 342 -2.95 19.65 24.74
N LYS A 343 -3.65 20.55 24.07
CA LYS A 343 -3.98 20.41 22.64
C LYS A 343 -2.71 20.63 21.83
N ILE A 344 -2.44 19.76 20.91
CA ILE A 344 -1.29 19.83 19.99
C ILE A 344 -1.74 19.49 18.58
N VAL A 345 -0.93 19.88 17.62
CA VAL A 345 -1.01 19.36 16.25
C VAL A 345 0.05 18.27 16.12
N HIS A 346 -0.36 17.10 15.65
CA HIS A 346 0.52 15.95 15.52
C HIS A 346 0.59 15.50 14.06
N ARG A 347 1.81 15.27 13.56
CA ARG A 347 2.04 14.71 12.23
C ARG A 347 1.73 13.22 12.27
N THR A 348 0.51 12.87 11.87
CA THR A 348 -0.06 11.52 11.96
C THR A 348 0.05 10.81 10.61
N PRO A 349 0.53 9.54 10.57
CA PRO A 349 0.51 8.75 9.36
C PRO A 349 -0.93 8.35 9.02
N ILE A 350 -1.31 8.59 7.77
CA ILE A 350 -2.64 8.27 7.24
C ILE A 350 -2.52 7.47 5.95
N CYS A 351 -3.55 6.70 5.65
CA CYS A 351 -3.64 6.01 4.37
C CYS A 351 -3.90 7.01 3.24
N GLU A 352 -3.08 7.00 2.19
CA GLU A 352 -3.23 7.84 1.00
C GLU A 352 -4.66 7.81 0.42
N ARG A 353 -5.30 6.65 0.43
CA ARG A 353 -6.59 6.41 -0.23
C ARG A 353 -7.79 6.70 0.63
N SER A 354 -7.84 6.13 1.82
CA SER A 354 -9.01 6.26 2.71
C SER A 354 -8.91 7.42 3.70
N LYS A 355 -7.71 8.01 3.83
CA LYS A 355 -7.37 9.08 4.78
C LYS A 355 -7.59 8.70 6.27
N HIS A 356 -7.73 7.39 6.56
CA HIS A 356 -7.77 6.91 7.94
C HIS A 356 -6.37 6.88 8.56
N GLU A 357 -6.30 7.11 9.85
CA GLU A 357 -5.07 6.92 10.65
C GLU A 357 -4.59 5.46 10.50
N ILE A 358 -3.28 5.30 10.37
CA ILE A 358 -2.65 3.99 10.21
C ILE A 358 -2.39 3.38 11.58
N GLU A 359 -2.67 2.09 11.69
CA GLU A 359 -2.29 1.26 12.81
C GLU A 359 -1.16 0.30 12.42
N PHE A 360 -0.49 -0.26 13.42
CA PHE A 360 0.56 -1.25 13.21
C PHE A 360 0.07 -2.61 13.70
N ILE A 361 -0.02 -3.58 12.78
CA ILE A 361 -0.56 -4.91 13.09
C ILE A 361 0.41 -5.98 12.60
N ALA A 362 0.73 -6.94 13.49
CA ALA A 362 1.46 -8.14 13.10
C ALA A 362 0.50 -9.10 12.39
N MET A 363 0.86 -9.49 11.19
CA MET A 363 0.09 -10.45 10.41
C MET A 363 0.95 -11.11 9.34
N PRO A 364 0.62 -12.37 8.98
CA PRO A 364 1.30 -13.04 7.89
C PRO A 364 0.94 -12.37 6.56
N GLU A 365 1.95 -12.02 5.81
CA GLU A 365 1.87 -11.44 4.47
C GLU A 365 2.98 -12.02 3.58
N PHE A 366 2.82 -11.92 2.27
CA PHE A 366 3.86 -12.26 1.32
C PHE A 366 4.73 -11.04 1.05
N TYR A 367 6.04 -11.23 1.15
CA TYR A 367 7.04 -10.20 0.94
C TYR A 367 7.91 -10.52 -0.26
N LEU A 368 8.12 -9.51 -1.11
CA LEU A 368 9.14 -9.54 -2.14
C LEU A 368 10.40 -8.88 -1.58
N GLU A 369 11.51 -9.62 -1.59
CA GLU A 369 12.79 -9.11 -1.16
C GLU A 369 13.24 -7.95 -2.06
N GLN A 370 13.40 -6.77 -1.48
CA GLN A 370 13.90 -5.59 -2.21
C GLN A 370 15.09 -4.92 -1.52
N VAL A 371 15.18 -5.03 -0.20
CA VAL A 371 16.25 -4.35 0.58
C VAL A 371 17.64 -4.76 0.09
N LYS A 372 17.86 -6.05 -0.18
CA LYS A 372 19.16 -6.55 -0.67
C LYS A 372 19.57 -6.03 -2.04
N PHE A 373 18.61 -5.52 -2.83
CA PHE A 373 18.86 -5.01 -4.17
C PHE A 373 19.19 -3.52 -4.23
N LYS A 374 19.17 -2.78 -3.12
CA LYS A 374 19.39 -1.31 -3.09
C LYS A 374 20.65 -0.87 -3.84
N ASN A 375 21.77 -1.53 -3.62
CA ASN A 375 23.02 -1.19 -4.29
C ASN A 375 22.93 -1.42 -5.80
N LYS A 376 22.34 -2.53 -6.22
CA LYS A 376 22.12 -2.83 -7.65
C LYS A 376 21.18 -1.81 -8.30
N LEU A 377 20.13 -1.40 -7.59
CA LEU A 377 19.21 -0.35 -8.07
C LEU A 377 19.92 1.00 -8.23
N ARG A 378 20.80 1.38 -7.30
CA ARG A 378 21.62 2.60 -7.44
C ARG A 378 22.54 2.55 -8.66
N GLU A 379 23.14 1.39 -8.94
CA GLU A 379 23.97 1.21 -10.14
C GLU A 379 23.16 1.31 -11.42
N ILE A 380 21.95 0.76 -11.44
CA ILE A 380 21.02 0.89 -12.57
C ILE A 380 20.62 2.36 -12.75
N ALA A 381 20.26 3.07 -11.66
CA ALA A 381 19.92 4.49 -11.71
C ALA A 381 21.04 5.36 -12.31
N LYS A 382 22.32 5.00 -12.12
CA LYS A 382 23.44 5.67 -12.75
C LYS A 382 23.50 5.47 -14.28
N LYS A 383 23.04 4.32 -14.77
CA LYS A 383 23.04 3.96 -16.20
C LYS A 383 21.86 4.54 -16.97
N ILE A 384 20.79 4.91 -16.28
CA ILE A 384 19.60 5.51 -16.88
C ILE A 384 19.92 6.96 -17.29
N ASN A 385 19.58 7.31 -18.51
CA ASN A 385 19.69 8.68 -18.98
C ASN A 385 18.48 9.52 -18.53
N PHE A 386 18.68 10.39 -17.56
CA PHE A 386 17.65 11.31 -17.06
C PHE A 386 17.81 12.66 -17.73
N TYR A 387 16.76 13.18 -18.36
CA TYR A 387 16.72 14.53 -18.91
C TYR A 387 16.68 15.60 -17.80
N SER A 388 16.22 15.26 -16.61
CA SER A 388 16.24 16.11 -15.43
C SER A 388 17.03 15.46 -14.29
N ASN A 389 18.04 16.16 -13.77
CA ASN A 389 18.79 15.71 -12.60
C ASN A 389 17.88 15.55 -11.36
N LYS A 390 16.82 16.35 -11.24
CA LYS A 390 15.85 16.22 -10.16
C LYS A 390 15.13 14.85 -10.20
N SER A 391 14.80 14.35 -11.39
CA SER A 391 14.15 13.04 -11.54
C SER A 391 15.07 11.90 -11.11
N ARG A 392 16.38 12.00 -11.42
CA ARG A 392 17.37 11.04 -10.91
C ARG A 392 17.44 11.07 -9.39
N GLN A 393 17.45 12.27 -8.79
CA GLN A 393 17.52 12.41 -7.34
C GLN A 393 16.29 11.81 -6.67
N ILE A 394 15.09 12.03 -7.21
CA ILE A 394 13.85 11.39 -6.70
C ILE A 394 13.97 9.86 -6.70
N LEU A 395 14.52 9.27 -7.77
CA LEU A 395 14.73 7.82 -7.80
C LEU A 395 15.73 7.36 -6.73
N LEU A 396 16.83 8.09 -6.56
CA LEU A 396 17.85 7.76 -5.55
C LEU A 396 17.29 7.88 -4.12
N ASP A 397 16.55 8.96 -3.83
CA ASP A 397 15.91 9.20 -2.54
C ASP A 397 14.90 8.09 -2.23
N TRP A 398 14.11 7.65 -3.24
CA TRP A 398 13.22 6.51 -3.09
C TRP A 398 13.98 5.21 -2.78
N ILE A 399 15.06 4.90 -3.51
CA ILE A 399 15.90 3.72 -3.24
C ILE A 399 16.44 3.78 -1.82
N ASP A 400 16.86 4.96 -1.35
CA ASP A 400 17.42 5.14 -0.01
C ASP A 400 16.36 4.98 1.08
N SER A 401 15.11 5.33 0.80
CA SER A 401 13.99 5.17 1.71
C SER A 401 13.53 3.72 1.91
N ILE A 402 13.92 2.79 1.03
CA ILE A 402 13.56 1.36 1.16
C ILE A 402 14.23 0.78 2.42
N ASN A 403 13.46 0.48 3.46
CA ASN A 403 13.95 -0.07 4.72
C ASN A 403 13.39 -1.45 5.04
N ILE A 404 12.35 -1.87 4.35
CA ILE A 404 11.68 -3.16 4.50
C ILE A 404 11.43 -3.80 3.13
N ASP A 405 11.27 -5.12 3.11
CA ASP A 405 10.82 -5.82 1.92
C ASP A 405 9.37 -5.46 1.59
N TRP A 406 9.02 -5.53 0.33
CA TRP A 406 7.71 -5.06 -0.14
C TRP A 406 6.61 -6.07 0.19
N PRO A 407 5.61 -5.72 1.02
CA PRO A 407 4.42 -6.55 1.23
C PRO A 407 3.55 -6.52 -0.03
N ILE A 408 3.53 -7.61 -0.77
CA ILE A 408 2.83 -7.73 -2.06
C ILE A 408 1.41 -8.26 -1.94
N SER A 409 1.05 -8.88 -0.83
CA SER A 409 -0.30 -9.38 -0.58
C SER A 409 -1.24 -8.27 -0.07
N ARG A 410 -2.52 -8.40 -0.41
CA ARG A 410 -3.61 -7.53 0.06
C ARG A 410 -4.81 -8.40 0.39
N ARG A 411 -5.54 -8.06 1.45
CA ARG A 411 -6.73 -8.81 1.91
C ARG A 411 -8.00 -8.22 1.28
N ARG A 412 -7.97 -8.14 -0.04
CA ARG A 412 -9.06 -7.60 -0.86
C ARG A 412 -9.40 -8.59 -1.97
N TYR A 413 -10.53 -8.39 -2.68
CA TYR A 413 -11.05 -9.36 -3.64
C TYR A 413 -10.74 -9.04 -5.09
N TYR A 414 -10.72 -7.74 -5.46
CA TYR A 414 -10.55 -7.35 -6.85
C TYR A 414 -9.08 -7.11 -7.18
N GLY A 415 -8.38 -8.15 -7.54
CA GLY A 415 -6.98 -8.13 -7.91
C GLY A 415 -6.56 -9.47 -8.49
N THR A 416 -5.31 -9.59 -8.88
CA THR A 416 -4.74 -10.89 -9.26
C THR A 416 -4.52 -11.71 -8.00
N GLU A 417 -5.11 -12.89 -7.98
CA GLU A 417 -4.98 -13.81 -6.85
C GLU A 417 -3.55 -14.35 -6.75
N ILE A 418 -3.06 -14.49 -5.53
CA ILE A 418 -1.81 -15.19 -5.25
C ILE A 418 -2.06 -16.69 -5.52
N PRO A 419 -1.33 -17.33 -6.47
CA PRO A 419 -1.61 -18.67 -6.93
C PRO A 419 -1.03 -19.74 -5.98
N LEU A 420 -1.50 -19.77 -4.74
CA LEU A 420 -1.01 -20.66 -3.69
C LEU A 420 -2.15 -21.38 -2.98
N TRP A 421 -1.87 -22.60 -2.52
CA TRP A 421 -2.73 -23.36 -1.62
C TRP A 421 -1.93 -23.83 -0.41
N TYR A 422 -2.60 -24.11 0.69
CA TYR A 422 -2.00 -24.64 1.90
C TYR A 422 -2.49 -26.07 2.17
N CYS A 423 -1.59 -26.96 2.49
CA CYS A 423 -1.98 -28.28 2.96
C CYS A 423 -2.68 -28.19 4.31
N LYS A 424 -3.86 -28.80 4.45
CA LYS A 424 -4.63 -28.80 5.71
C LYS A 424 -3.86 -29.38 6.90
N LYS A 425 -3.14 -30.47 6.70
CA LYS A 425 -2.41 -31.18 7.77
C LYS A 425 -1.07 -30.54 8.09
N CYS A 426 -0.21 -30.39 7.09
CA CYS A 426 1.18 -29.98 7.31
C CYS A 426 1.45 -28.50 7.05
N LYS A 427 0.44 -27.73 6.64
CA LYS A 427 0.51 -26.29 6.34
C LYS A 427 1.53 -25.93 5.22
N LYS A 428 2.13 -26.90 4.57
CA LYS A 428 3.03 -26.63 3.43
C LYS A 428 2.30 -25.89 2.34
N ILE A 429 2.99 -24.93 1.75
CA ILE A 429 2.53 -24.14 0.60
C ILE A 429 2.68 -24.99 -0.67
N ILE A 430 1.65 -24.97 -1.50
CA ILE A 430 1.60 -25.65 -2.79
C ILE A 430 1.59 -24.58 -3.87
N VAL A 431 2.62 -24.59 -4.71
CA VAL A 431 2.78 -23.67 -5.84
C VAL A 431 2.41 -24.43 -7.12
N PRO A 432 1.52 -23.91 -7.97
CA PRO A 432 1.13 -24.55 -9.21
C PRO A 432 2.19 -24.36 -10.30
N PRO A 433 2.16 -25.18 -11.38
CA PRO A 433 2.95 -24.92 -12.57
C PRO A 433 2.44 -23.66 -13.30
N LYS A 434 3.31 -23.02 -14.08
CA LYS A 434 2.90 -21.94 -14.99
C LYS A 434 2.03 -22.49 -16.14
N GLY A 435 1.36 -21.63 -16.86
CA GLY A 435 0.65 -21.99 -18.10
C GLY A 435 -0.82 -21.55 -18.14
N ARG A 436 -1.45 -21.28 -17.01
CA ARG A 436 -2.83 -20.75 -16.94
C ARG A 436 -3.02 -19.78 -15.79
N TYR A 437 -4.15 -19.07 -15.80
CA TYR A 437 -4.61 -18.25 -14.68
C TYR A 437 -5.32 -19.13 -13.65
N TYR A 438 -4.95 -18.98 -12.38
CA TYR A 438 -5.47 -19.72 -11.24
C TYR A 438 -6.35 -18.84 -10.34
N ARG A 439 -7.43 -19.44 -9.83
CA ARG A 439 -8.34 -18.80 -8.84
C ARG A 439 -8.42 -19.68 -7.58
N PRO A 440 -7.43 -19.59 -6.67
CA PRO A 440 -7.34 -20.50 -5.51
C PRO A 440 -8.58 -20.47 -4.59
N TRP A 441 -9.35 -19.41 -4.59
CA TRP A 441 -10.59 -19.31 -3.82
C TRP A 441 -11.78 -20.06 -4.46
N LYS A 442 -11.66 -20.52 -5.69
CA LYS A 442 -12.73 -21.13 -6.48
C LYS A 442 -12.40 -22.53 -6.97
N GLU A 443 -11.13 -22.90 -7.01
CA GLU A 443 -10.66 -24.16 -7.60
C GLU A 443 -9.66 -24.88 -6.70
N ASP A 444 -9.60 -26.19 -6.81
CA ASP A 444 -8.61 -27.02 -6.16
C ASP A 444 -7.23 -26.87 -6.81
N PRO A 445 -6.13 -27.16 -6.08
CA PRO A 445 -4.78 -27.13 -6.63
C PRO A 445 -4.65 -28.11 -7.81
N PRO A 446 -3.97 -27.70 -8.89
CA PRO A 446 -3.86 -28.50 -10.13
C PRO A 446 -2.92 -29.70 -10.00
N ILE A 447 -2.26 -29.86 -8.86
CA ILE A 447 -1.33 -30.94 -8.59
C ILE A 447 -2.10 -32.05 -7.90
N LYS A 448 -2.05 -33.27 -8.45
CA LYS A 448 -2.48 -34.46 -7.73
C LYS A 448 -1.56 -34.65 -6.52
N ALA A 449 -1.95 -34.09 -5.38
CA ALA A 449 -1.28 -34.40 -4.14
C ALA A 449 -1.44 -35.88 -3.85
N VAL A 450 -0.43 -36.50 -3.28
CA VAL A 450 -0.40 -37.91 -2.91
C VAL A 450 -1.56 -38.31 -1.98
N SER A 451 -2.33 -37.31 -1.49
CA SER A 451 -3.58 -37.49 -0.75
C SER A 451 -4.42 -36.22 -0.78
N TYR A 452 -5.53 -36.22 -1.52
CA TYR A 452 -6.54 -35.15 -1.61
C TYR A 452 -7.18 -34.75 -0.27
N THR A 453 -7.11 -35.60 0.73
CA THR A 453 -7.69 -35.36 2.06
C THR A 453 -7.00 -34.27 2.87
N HIS A 454 -5.92 -33.68 2.34
CA HIS A 454 -5.07 -32.73 3.05
C HIS A 454 -5.13 -31.28 2.53
N LEU A 455 -5.90 -31.01 1.47
CA LEU A 455 -5.93 -29.69 0.85
C LEU A 455 -7.06 -28.81 1.34
N THR A 456 -6.79 -27.55 1.59
CA THR A 456 -7.83 -26.50 1.77
C THR A 456 -7.65 -25.44 0.71
N LEU A 457 -8.77 -24.87 0.25
CA LEU A 457 -8.76 -23.57 -0.38
C LEU A 457 -8.24 -22.53 0.62
N PRO A 458 -7.37 -21.62 0.22
CA PRO A 458 -6.99 -20.51 1.08
C PRO A 458 -8.25 -19.67 1.33
N THR A 459 -8.71 -19.69 2.54
CA THR A 459 -9.92 -18.96 2.95
C THR A 459 -9.69 -17.46 3.02
N LYS A 460 -8.43 -17.01 2.90
CA LYS A 460 -8.06 -15.58 2.97
C LYS A 460 -6.71 -15.37 2.28
N ALA A 461 -6.71 -15.09 1.05
CA ALA A 461 -5.61 -14.42 0.35
C ALA A 461 -6.17 -13.27 -0.47
#